data_55092c6679da9e4b4d59467c8d474434
#
_entry.id   55092c6679da9e4b4d59467c8d474434
#
_cell.length_a   1.000
_cell.length_b   1.000
_cell.length_c   1.000
_cell.angle_alpha   90.00
_cell.angle_beta   90.00
_cell.angle_gamma   90.00
#
_symmetry.space_group_name_H-M   'P 1'
#
loop_
_entity.id
_entity.type
_entity.pdbx_description
1 polymer ?
#
loop_
_entity_poly.entity_id
_entity_poly.type
_entity_poly.pdbx_seq_one_letter_code
_entity_poly.pdbx_strand_id
1 'polypeptide(L)'
;MDFKIVIIIVIVLLLILFLIYNYLVKLSNRCNNAWSNIDNQLKRRIDLIPNLVEVTKGYAKHESETLLKVVNERNKKIDMSYLAKEEDKISSSVKALFAVAENYPDLKANKLFQNLQVELVGTEDKIAFARQFYNDCVQKYNTAIMVFPTNIFAKLLKYNKKEYFKIEEKDKELGKISLWCLKVYLKIK
;
A
#
# COMPACT_ATOMS: atom_id res chain seq x y z
N MET A 1 -34.81 -2.32 -45.96
CA MET A 1 -33.47 -2.21 -45.36
C MET A 1 -32.71 -3.46 -45.81
N ASP A 2 -31.62 -3.30 -46.55
CA ASP A 2 -30.93 -4.43 -47.19
C ASP A 2 -30.34 -5.35 -46.13
N PHE A 3 -30.67 -6.65 -46.23
CA PHE A 3 -30.18 -7.71 -45.33
C PHE A 3 -28.64 -7.61 -45.09
N LYS A 4 -27.92 -7.18 -46.10
CA LYS A 4 -26.45 -6.95 -46.01
C LYS A 4 -26.12 -5.84 -45.01
N ILE A 5 -26.88 -4.76 -44.96
CA ILE A 5 -26.66 -3.64 -44.01
C ILE A 5 -26.86 -4.11 -42.57
N VAL A 6 -27.89 -4.92 -42.32
CA VAL A 6 -28.19 -5.48 -40.99
C VAL A 6 -27.01 -6.35 -40.50
N ILE A 7 -26.50 -7.20 -41.38
CA ILE A 7 -25.33 -8.06 -41.05
C ILE A 7 -24.10 -7.21 -40.68
N ILE A 8 -23.82 -6.14 -41.46
CA ILE A 8 -22.69 -5.27 -41.17
C ILE A 8 -22.85 -4.59 -39.81
N ILE A 9 -24.03 -4.09 -39.48
CA ILE A 9 -24.32 -3.46 -38.18
C ILE A 9 -24.08 -4.46 -37.03
N VAL A 10 -24.54 -5.71 -37.16
CA VAL A 10 -24.35 -6.74 -36.15
C VAL A 10 -22.86 -7.07 -35.95
N ILE A 11 -22.10 -7.19 -37.05
CA ILE A 11 -20.66 -7.45 -36.97
C ILE A 11 -19.94 -6.31 -36.26
N VAL A 12 -20.24 -5.04 -36.59
CA VAL A 12 -19.65 -3.88 -35.95
C VAL A 12 -19.98 -3.85 -34.45
N LEU A 13 -21.22 -4.15 -34.08
CA LEU A 13 -21.66 -4.19 -32.69
C LEU A 13 -20.92 -5.29 -31.90
N LEU A 14 -20.74 -6.47 -32.45
CA LEU A 14 -19.98 -7.56 -31.85
C LEU A 14 -18.50 -7.18 -31.68
N LEU A 15 -17.91 -6.49 -32.64
CA LEU A 15 -16.53 -5.99 -32.55
C LEU A 15 -16.37 -4.97 -31.44
N ILE A 16 -17.30 -4.03 -31.29
CA ILE A 16 -17.31 -3.06 -30.19
C ILE A 16 -17.40 -3.79 -28.83
N LEU A 17 -18.29 -4.78 -28.71
CA LEU A 17 -18.43 -5.61 -27.51
C LEU A 17 -17.11 -6.30 -27.15
N PHE A 18 -16.47 -6.91 -28.13
CA PHE A 18 -15.18 -7.59 -27.95
C PHE A 18 -14.09 -6.63 -27.46
N LEU A 19 -14.00 -5.43 -28.03
CA LEU A 19 -13.05 -4.40 -27.60
C LEU A 19 -13.29 -3.94 -26.18
N ILE A 20 -14.57 -3.66 -25.82
CA ILE A 20 -14.96 -3.25 -24.45
C ILE A 20 -14.63 -4.34 -23.45
N TYR A 21 -14.95 -5.60 -23.75
CA TYR A 21 -14.63 -6.72 -22.87
C TYR A 21 -13.12 -6.81 -22.59
N ASN A 22 -12.30 -6.83 -23.65
CA ASN A 22 -10.85 -6.89 -23.49
C ASN A 22 -10.27 -5.68 -22.73
N TYR A 23 -10.83 -4.50 -22.92
CA TYR A 23 -10.46 -3.30 -22.18
C TYR A 23 -10.73 -3.44 -20.68
N LEU A 24 -11.94 -3.89 -20.29
CA LEU A 24 -12.30 -4.08 -18.89
C LEU A 24 -11.46 -5.17 -18.22
N VAL A 25 -11.21 -6.29 -18.91
CA VAL A 25 -10.32 -7.36 -18.42
C VAL A 25 -8.91 -6.83 -18.18
N LYS A 26 -8.34 -6.06 -19.11
CA LYS A 26 -7.01 -5.45 -18.95
C LYS A 26 -6.93 -4.53 -17.73
N LEU A 27 -7.95 -3.69 -17.52
CA LEU A 27 -8.00 -2.80 -16.35
C LEU A 27 -8.12 -3.60 -15.04
N SER A 28 -8.97 -4.62 -15.00
CA SER A 28 -9.11 -5.48 -13.83
C SER A 28 -7.80 -6.18 -13.47
N ASN A 29 -7.13 -6.77 -14.46
CA ASN A 29 -5.84 -7.43 -14.26
C ASN A 29 -4.76 -6.45 -13.83
N ARG A 30 -4.77 -5.21 -14.33
CA ARG A 30 -3.84 -4.17 -13.89
C ARG A 30 -4.01 -3.84 -12.40
N CYS A 31 -5.26 -3.78 -11.90
CA CYS A 31 -5.51 -3.60 -10.47
C CYS A 31 -4.97 -4.79 -9.66
N ASN A 32 -5.20 -6.02 -10.12
CA ASN A 32 -4.72 -7.22 -9.42
C ASN A 32 -3.18 -7.27 -9.37
N ASN A 33 -2.51 -6.92 -10.48
CA ASN A 33 -1.04 -6.84 -10.52
C ASN A 33 -0.51 -5.73 -9.61
N ALA A 34 -1.17 -4.56 -9.57
CA ALA A 34 -0.80 -3.47 -8.67
C ALA A 34 -0.96 -3.88 -7.21
N TRP A 35 -2.00 -4.64 -6.87
CA TRP A 35 -2.18 -5.24 -5.54
C TRP A 35 -1.04 -6.19 -5.18
N SER A 36 -0.71 -7.12 -6.07
CA SER A 36 0.39 -8.07 -5.86
C SER A 36 1.73 -7.38 -5.62
N ASN A 37 1.95 -6.19 -6.21
CA ASN A 37 3.14 -5.39 -5.92
C ASN A 37 3.17 -4.88 -4.48
N ILE A 38 2.03 -4.45 -3.92
CA ILE A 38 1.94 -4.08 -2.50
C ILE A 38 2.30 -5.28 -1.63
N ASP A 39 1.67 -6.43 -1.88
CA ASP A 39 1.90 -7.66 -1.14
C ASP A 39 3.37 -8.10 -1.14
N ASN A 40 4.03 -8.03 -2.30
CA ASN A 40 5.45 -8.33 -2.43
C ASN A 40 6.34 -7.40 -1.60
N GLN A 41 6.06 -6.09 -1.55
CA GLN A 41 6.84 -5.15 -0.75
C GLN A 41 6.60 -5.36 0.75
N LEU A 42 5.36 -5.64 1.16
CA LEU A 42 5.01 -5.97 2.54
C LEU A 42 5.71 -7.25 3.01
N LYS A 43 5.68 -8.30 2.18
CA LYS A 43 6.39 -9.55 2.47
C LYS A 43 7.89 -9.32 2.63
N ARG A 44 8.52 -8.58 1.71
CA ARG A 44 9.93 -8.22 1.82
C ARG A 44 10.24 -7.51 3.13
N ARG A 45 9.39 -6.56 3.55
CA ARG A 45 9.55 -5.84 4.81
C ARG A 45 9.46 -6.79 6.01
N ILE A 46 8.48 -7.69 6.03
CA ILE A 46 8.29 -8.69 7.08
C ILE A 46 9.50 -9.64 7.16
N ASP A 47 10.07 -10.01 6.02
CA ASP A 47 11.22 -10.92 5.96
C ASP A 47 12.53 -10.28 6.47
N LEU A 48 12.64 -8.94 6.48
CA LEU A 48 13.79 -8.22 7.05
C LEU A 48 13.73 -8.08 8.58
N ILE A 49 12.55 -8.16 9.20
CA ILE A 49 12.36 -7.96 10.63
C ILE A 49 13.15 -8.95 11.50
N PRO A 50 13.19 -10.25 11.22
CA PRO A 50 13.97 -11.19 12.02
C PRO A 50 15.45 -10.85 12.11
N ASN A 51 16.02 -10.44 10.98
CA ASN A 51 17.44 -10.08 10.91
C ASN A 51 17.71 -8.82 11.75
N LEU A 52 16.79 -7.84 11.70
CA LEU A 52 16.90 -6.64 12.54
C LEU A 52 16.82 -6.99 14.03
N VAL A 53 15.87 -7.85 14.42
CA VAL A 53 15.70 -8.31 15.81
C VAL A 53 16.95 -9.07 16.27
N GLU A 54 17.51 -9.95 15.45
CA GLU A 54 18.69 -10.75 15.78
C GLU A 54 19.91 -9.86 16.05
N VAL A 55 20.19 -8.91 15.16
CA VAL A 55 21.28 -7.95 15.33
C VAL A 55 21.08 -7.11 16.59
N THR A 56 19.86 -6.64 16.84
CA THR A 56 19.55 -5.82 18.01
C THR A 56 19.69 -6.58 19.32
N LYS A 57 19.27 -7.86 19.38
CA LYS A 57 19.41 -8.73 20.58
C LYS A 57 20.86 -8.85 21.05
N GLY A 58 21.82 -8.83 20.14
CA GLY A 58 23.24 -8.90 20.48
C GLY A 58 23.72 -7.73 21.34
N TYR A 59 23.10 -6.57 21.21
CA TYR A 59 23.50 -5.32 21.86
C TYR A 59 22.53 -4.85 22.95
N ALA A 60 21.22 -5.11 22.80
CA ALA A 60 20.16 -4.59 23.66
C ALA A 60 19.46 -5.74 24.44
N LYS A 61 20.21 -6.50 25.24
CA LYS A 61 19.69 -7.66 25.99
C LYS A 61 18.56 -7.30 26.99
N HIS A 62 18.52 -6.07 27.47
CA HIS A 62 17.54 -5.61 28.46
C HIS A 62 16.24 -5.07 27.85
N GLU A 63 16.19 -4.87 26.53
CA GLU A 63 15.01 -4.32 25.81
C GLU A 63 14.09 -5.43 25.26
N SER A 64 13.92 -6.52 26.02
CA SER A 64 13.17 -7.71 25.58
C SER A 64 11.70 -7.40 25.21
N GLU A 65 11.06 -6.44 25.87
CA GLU A 65 9.65 -6.10 25.61
C GLU A 65 9.44 -5.48 24.22
N THR A 66 10.32 -4.55 23.81
CA THR A 66 10.25 -3.91 22.48
C THR A 66 10.52 -4.94 21.39
N LEU A 67 11.51 -5.82 21.59
CA LEU A 67 11.84 -6.89 20.67
C LEU A 67 10.69 -7.90 20.51
N LEU A 68 10.03 -8.28 21.62
CA LEU A 68 8.88 -9.20 21.61
C LEU A 68 7.67 -8.60 20.87
N LYS A 69 7.39 -7.30 21.02
CA LYS A 69 6.31 -6.62 20.28
C LYS A 69 6.52 -6.74 18.77
N VAL A 70 7.73 -6.49 18.27
CA VAL A 70 8.05 -6.58 16.84
C VAL A 70 7.88 -8.00 16.30
N VAL A 71 8.32 -9.01 17.05
CA VAL A 71 8.18 -10.43 16.66
C VAL A 71 6.72 -10.87 16.66
N ASN A 72 5.92 -10.43 17.63
CA ASN A 72 4.51 -10.81 17.74
C ASN A 72 3.65 -10.21 16.63
N GLU A 73 3.92 -8.98 16.21
CA GLU A 73 3.20 -8.38 15.06
C GLU A 73 3.46 -9.12 13.75
N ARG A 74 4.64 -9.73 13.57
CA ARG A 74 4.99 -10.55 12.41
C ARG A 74 4.13 -11.82 12.27
N ASN A 75 3.78 -12.48 13.39
CA ASN A 75 3.21 -13.83 13.39
C ASN A 75 1.70 -13.86 13.08
N LYS A 76 1.04 -12.72 12.92
CA LYS A 76 -0.37 -12.66 12.58
C LYS A 76 -0.60 -12.97 11.09
N LYS A 77 -1.57 -13.88 10.81
CA LYS A 77 -1.98 -14.15 9.42
C LYS A 77 -2.55 -12.89 8.78
N ILE A 78 -2.00 -12.53 7.62
CA ILE A 78 -2.29 -11.30 6.90
C ILE A 78 -3.47 -11.57 5.95
N ASP A 79 -4.64 -11.03 6.27
CA ASP A 79 -5.80 -10.95 5.37
C ASP A 79 -5.87 -9.55 4.74
N MET A 80 -6.50 -9.44 3.57
CA MET A 80 -6.49 -8.25 2.72
C MET A 80 -7.06 -6.98 3.38
N SER A 81 -8.11 -7.11 4.19
CA SER A 81 -8.70 -6.01 4.97
C SER A 81 -7.86 -5.62 6.20
N TYR A 82 -6.99 -6.52 6.62
CA TYR A 82 -6.14 -6.41 7.81
C TYR A 82 -4.78 -5.78 7.50
N LEU A 83 -4.33 -5.85 6.23
CA LEU A 83 -3.01 -5.40 5.79
C LEU A 83 -2.73 -3.92 6.11
N ALA A 84 -3.70 -3.04 5.89
CA ALA A 84 -3.51 -1.62 6.14
C ALA A 84 -3.27 -1.32 7.64
N LYS A 85 -4.04 -1.98 8.54
CA LYS A 85 -3.92 -1.78 9.99
C LYS A 85 -2.65 -2.37 10.58
N GLU A 86 -2.25 -3.54 10.11
CA GLU A 86 -1.04 -4.21 10.59
C GLU A 86 0.25 -3.56 10.08
N GLU A 87 0.22 -2.97 8.90
CA GLU A 87 1.38 -2.24 8.38
C GLU A 87 1.77 -1.05 9.26
N ASP A 88 0.79 -0.27 9.74
CA ASP A 88 1.06 0.87 10.63
C ASP A 88 1.66 0.39 11.96
N LYS A 89 1.22 -0.77 12.48
CA LYS A 89 1.81 -1.38 13.67
C LYS A 89 3.24 -1.88 13.44
N ILE A 90 3.48 -2.52 12.30
CA ILE A 90 4.83 -2.95 11.91
C ILE A 90 5.75 -1.73 11.76
N SER A 91 5.28 -0.68 11.08
CA SER A 91 6.02 0.58 10.92
C SER A 91 6.38 1.20 12.26
N SER A 92 5.41 1.31 13.17
CA SER A 92 5.63 1.88 14.51
C SER A 92 6.59 1.04 15.34
N SER A 93 6.51 -0.29 15.24
CA SER A 93 7.41 -1.21 15.96
C SER A 93 8.85 -1.14 15.42
N VAL A 94 9.03 -1.02 14.11
CA VAL A 94 10.36 -0.83 13.50
C VAL A 94 10.95 0.53 13.88
N LYS A 95 10.15 1.61 13.89
CA LYS A 95 10.57 2.93 14.35
C LYS A 95 10.99 2.91 15.83
N ALA A 96 10.27 2.18 16.69
CA ALA A 96 10.64 2.00 18.08
C ALA A 96 11.99 1.29 18.24
N LEU A 97 12.29 0.27 17.41
CA LEU A 97 13.61 -0.38 17.40
C LEU A 97 14.74 0.58 16.98
N PHE A 98 14.50 1.44 16.01
CA PHE A 98 15.49 2.44 15.61
C PHE A 98 15.73 3.46 16.71
N ALA A 99 14.68 3.88 17.44
CA ALA A 99 14.82 4.77 18.58
C ALA A 99 15.62 4.13 19.75
N VAL A 100 15.42 2.83 20.00
CA VAL A 100 16.23 2.08 20.97
C VAL A 100 17.71 2.07 20.56
N ALA A 101 18.00 1.88 19.27
CA ALA A 101 19.39 1.85 18.78
C ALA A 101 20.15 3.17 18.98
N GLU A 102 19.45 4.29 19.15
CA GLU A 102 20.12 5.58 19.47
C GLU A 102 20.82 5.57 20.82
N ASN A 103 20.38 4.75 21.77
CA ASN A 103 20.96 4.57 23.09
C ASN A 103 22.17 3.60 23.08
N TYR A 104 22.42 2.91 21.95
CA TYR A 104 23.47 1.90 21.81
C TYR A 104 24.43 2.27 20.65
N PRO A 105 25.48 3.06 20.91
CA PRO A 105 26.40 3.54 19.87
C PRO A 105 27.04 2.42 19.03
N ASP A 106 27.37 1.31 19.66
CA ASP A 106 27.99 0.15 18.99
C ASP A 106 27.00 -0.53 18.02
N LEU A 107 25.71 -0.62 18.37
CA LEU A 107 24.67 -1.10 17.48
C LEU A 107 24.49 -0.15 16.29
N LYS A 108 24.45 1.15 16.54
CA LYS A 108 24.31 2.19 15.51
C LYS A 108 25.50 2.17 14.53
N ALA A 109 26.71 1.84 15.00
CA ALA A 109 27.90 1.72 14.19
C ALA A 109 27.98 0.39 13.41
N ASN A 110 27.15 -0.60 13.75
CA ASN A 110 27.15 -1.90 13.09
C ASN A 110 26.65 -1.77 11.63
N LYS A 111 27.49 -2.18 10.68
CA LYS A 111 27.18 -2.09 9.23
C LYS A 111 25.94 -2.89 8.82
N LEU A 112 25.72 -4.06 9.43
CA LEU A 112 24.56 -4.88 9.13
C LEU A 112 23.27 -4.17 9.60
N PHE A 113 23.28 -3.57 10.79
CA PHE A 113 22.15 -2.77 11.29
C PHE A 113 21.87 -1.58 10.37
N GLN A 114 22.88 -0.84 9.95
CA GLN A 114 22.74 0.30 9.03
C GLN A 114 22.15 -0.14 7.68
N ASN A 115 22.61 -1.25 7.10
CA ASN A 115 22.08 -1.78 5.86
C ASN A 115 20.62 -2.18 5.99
N LEU A 116 20.24 -2.85 7.08
CA LEU A 116 18.84 -3.23 7.36
C LEU A 116 17.96 -1.99 7.56
N GLN A 117 18.48 -0.96 8.21
CA GLN A 117 17.77 0.31 8.37
C GLN A 117 17.47 0.96 7.01
N VAL A 118 18.47 1.06 6.13
CA VAL A 118 18.32 1.61 4.78
C VAL A 118 17.33 0.78 3.96
N GLU A 119 17.42 -0.55 4.04
CA GLU A 119 16.48 -1.42 3.32
C GLU A 119 15.04 -1.27 3.83
N LEU A 120 14.84 -1.21 5.15
CA LEU A 120 13.50 -1.04 5.75
C LEU A 120 12.88 0.31 5.40
N VAL A 121 13.65 1.40 5.47
CA VAL A 121 13.20 2.73 5.01
C VAL A 121 12.87 2.68 3.51
N GLY A 122 13.73 2.10 2.70
CA GLY A 122 13.49 1.96 1.26
C GLY A 122 12.26 1.09 0.92
N THR A 123 11.89 0.12 1.76
CA THR A 123 10.63 -0.63 1.56
C THR A 123 9.40 0.20 1.92
N GLU A 124 9.47 1.09 2.93
CA GLU A 124 8.38 2.00 3.29
C GLU A 124 8.00 2.91 2.11
N ASP A 125 9.01 3.53 1.48
CA ASP A 125 8.79 4.37 0.29
C ASP A 125 8.18 3.58 -0.88
N LYS A 126 8.67 2.35 -1.11
CA LYS A 126 8.14 1.48 -2.17
C LYS A 126 6.71 1.05 -1.91
N ILE A 127 6.33 0.78 -0.66
CA ILE A 127 4.96 0.46 -0.26
C ILE A 127 4.06 1.68 -0.50
N ALA A 128 4.48 2.87 -0.08
CA ALA A 128 3.72 4.11 -0.30
C ALA A 128 3.47 4.35 -1.80
N PHE A 129 4.50 4.19 -2.63
CA PHE A 129 4.37 4.31 -4.09
C PHE A 129 3.47 3.22 -4.70
N ALA A 130 3.60 1.96 -4.24
CA ALA A 130 2.78 0.86 -4.74
C ALA A 130 1.29 1.05 -4.39
N ARG A 131 0.97 1.61 -3.21
CA ARG A 131 -0.38 1.98 -2.79
C ARG A 131 -0.97 3.07 -3.67
N GLN A 132 -0.21 4.13 -3.94
CA GLN A 132 -0.65 5.18 -4.86
C GLN A 132 -0.95 4.60 -6.23
N PHE A 133 -0.04 3.79 -6.77
CA PHE A 133 -0.23 3.15 -8.07
C PHE A 133 -1.45 2.24 -8.12
N TYR A 134 -1.71 1.47 -7.05
CA TYR A 134 -2.93 0.66 -6.92
C TYR A 134 -4.19 1.53 -6.96
N ASN A 135 -4.23 2.60 -6.17
CA ASN A 135 -5.36 3.51 -6.13
C ASN A 135 -5.62 4.16 -7.50
N ASP A 136 -4.58 4.52 -8.24
CA ASP A 136 -4.70 5.03 -9.61
C ASP A 136 -5.29 3.99 -10.57
N CYS A 137 -4.89 2.72 -10.42
CA CYS A 137 -5.45 1.61 -11.20
C CYS A 137 -6.93 1.39 -10.86
N VAL A 138 -7.29 1.41 -9.57
CA VAL A 138 -8.67 1.28 -9.09
C VAL A 138 -9.53 2.43 -9.60
N GLN A 139 -9.02 3.67 -9.56
CA GLN A 139 -9.73 4.82 -10.09
C GLN A 139 -10.04 4.65 -11.57
N LYS A 140 -9.05 4.28 -12.38
CA LYS A 140 -9.24 4.05 -13.83
C LYS A 140 -10.24 2.93 -14.10
N TYR A 141 -10.15 1.82 -13.36
CA TYR A 141 -11.08 0.70 -13.49
C TYR A 141 -12.50 1.12 -13.08
N ASN A 142 -12.68 1.73 -11.90
CA ASN A 142 -13.98 2.16 -11.41
C ASN A 142 -14.63 3.19 -12.34
N THR A 143 -13.85 4.11 -12.88
CA THR A 143 -14.32 5.06 -13.90
C THR A 143 -14.79 4.33 -15.15
N ALA A 144 -14.01 3.38 -15.66
CA ALA A 144 -14.34 2.63 -16.86
C ALA A 144 -15.67 1.85 -16.74
N ILE A 145 -15.98 1.28 -15.58
CA ILE A 145 -17.25 0.56 -15.36
C ILE A 145 -18.45 1.50 -15.11
N MET A 146 -18.23 2.80 -14.91
CA MET A 146 -19.29 3.79 -14.67
C MET A 146 -19.63 4.64 -15.91
N VAL A 147 -18.68 4.82 -16.82
CA VAL A 147 -18.85 5.68 -18.01
C VAL A 147 -19.60 4.95 -19.10
N PHE A 148 -20.43 5.69 -19.87
CA PHE A 148 -21.07 5.17 -21.07
C PHE A 148 -20.06 5.05 -22.22
N PRO A 149 -20.12 4.01 -23.06
CA PRO A 149 -21.07 2.89 -23.10
C PRO A 149 -20.65 1.68 -22.25
N THR A 150 -19.47 1.67 -21.65
CA THR A 150 -18.89 0.53 -20.92
C THR A 150 -19.69 0.12 -19.68
N ASN A 151 -20.45 1.05 -19.06
CA ASN A 151 -21.27 0.79 -17.89
C ASN A 151 -22.39 -0.24 -18.14
N ILE A 152 -22.93 -0.29 -19.36
CA ILE A 152 -23.98 -1.26 -19.73
C ILE A 152 -23.39 -2.67 -19.68
N PHE A 153 -22.22 -2.85 -20.30
CA PHE A 153 -21.53 -4.15 -20.35
C PHE A 153 -20.96 -4.56 -18.99
N ALA A 154 -20.45 -3.60 -18.22
CA ALA A 154 -19.98 -3.84 -16.87
C ALA A 154 -21.09 -4.40 -15.97
N LYS A 155 -22.30 -3.86 -16.05
CA LYS A 155 -23.47 -4.38 -15.34
C LYS A 155 -23.89 -5.77 -15.82
N LEU A 156 -23.93 -6.01 -17.13
CA LEU A 156 -24.29 -7.29 -17.70
C LEU A 156 -23.30 -8.39 -17.29
N LEU A 157 -22.00 -8.07 -17.26
CA LEU A 157 -20.91 -8.99 -16.90
C LEU A 157 -20.64 -9.01 -15.39
N LYS A 158 -21.46 -8.34 -14.57
CA LYS A 158 -21.37 -8.27 -13.10
C LYS A 158 -20.01 -7.76 -12.59
N TYR A 159 -19.39 -6.82 -13.31
CA TYR A 159 -18.21 -6.12 -12.80
C TYR A 159 -18.60 -5.17 -11.68
N ASN A 160 -17.98 -5.36 -10.49
CA ASN A 160 -18.20 -4.54 -9.31
C ASN A 160 -17.07 -3.54 -9.14
N LYS A 161 -17.35 -2.43 -8.43
CA LYS A 161 -16.33 -1.48 -8.03
C LYS A 161 -15.29 -2.16 -7.14
N LYS A 162 -14.02 -1.85 -7.38
CA LYS A 162 -12.93 -2.25 -6.49
C LYS A 162 -12.74 -1.18 -5.43
N GLU A 163 -12.37 -1.60 -4.22
CA GLU A 163 -12.09 -0.71 -3.10
C GLU A 163 -10.71 -0.08 -3.23
N TYR A 164 -10.62 1.17 -2.79
CA TYR A 164 -9.34 1.85 -2.67
C TYR A 164 -8.59 1.36 -1.45
N PHE A 165 -7.28 1.37 -1.52
CA PHE A 165 -6.44 1.22 -0.35
C PHE A 165 -6.57 2.49 0.51
N LYS A 166 -7.21 2.38 1.68
CA LYS A 166 -7.44 3.51 2.61
C LYS A 166 -6.42 3.42 3.75
N ILE A 167 -5.79 4.54 4.06
CA ILE A 167 -5.08 4.74 5.33
C ILE A 167 -6.15 5.12 6.37
N GLU A 168 -6.12 4.54 7.55
CA GLU A 168 -7.05 4.92 8.62
C GLU A 168 -6.90 6.41 8.96
N GLU A 169 -8.02 7.06 9.25
CA GLU A 169 -8.07 8.53 9.49
C GLU A 169 -7.28 9.00 10.72
N LYS A 170 -6.79 8.10 11.57
CA LYS A 170 -5.95 8.46 12.73
C LYS A 170 -4.66 9.17 12.36
N ASP A 171 -4.12 8.91 11.17
CA ASP A 171 -2.91 9.61 10.70
C ASP A 171 -3.19 10.99 10.11
N LYS A 172 -4.45 11.34 9.88
CA LYS A 172 -4.82 12.71 9.45
C LYS A 172 -4.82 13.73 10.59
N GLU A 173 -4.76 13.29 11.84
CA GLU A 173 -4.65 14.19 13.00
C GLU A 173 -3.23 14.71 13.26
N LEU A 174 -2.23 14.24 12.51
CA LEU A 174 -0.85 14.75 12.55
C LEU A 174 -0.70 16.12 11.85
N GLY A 175 -1.50 17.08 12.20
CA GLY A 175 -1.41 18.38 11.54
C GLY A 175 -2.19 19.52 12.16
N LYS A 176 -2.70 19.37 13.37
CA LYS A 176 -3.00 20.56 14.18
C LYS A 176 -1.67 21.14 14.67
N ILE A 177 -0.94 21.77 13.75
CA ILE A 177 0.03 22.80 14.14
C ILE A 177 -0.75 23.72 15.04
N SER A 178 -0.50 23.63 16.34
CA SER A 178 -1.21 24.46 17.30
C SER A 178 -0.96 25.91 16.88
N LEU A 179 -2.00 26.67 16.66
CA LEU A 179 -1.96 28.12 16.39
C LEU A 179 -1.11 28.88 17.42
N TRP A 180 -0.72 28.21 18.49
CA TRP A 180 0.21 28.67 19.50
C TRP A 180 1.64 28.85 18.94
N CYS A 181 2.17 28.00 18.09
CA CYS A 181 3.47 28.19 17.44
C CYS A 181 3.48 29.39 16.49
N LEU A 182 2.38 29.66 15.79
CA LEU A 182 2.27 30.84 14.93
C LEU A 182 2.18 32.14 15.76
N LYS A 183 1.51 32.11 16.92
CA LYS A 183 1.45 33.26 17.84
C LYS A 183 2.81 33.59 18.48
N VAL A 184 3.62 32.60 18.79
CA VAL A 184 4.98 32.79 19.30
C VAL A 184 5.89 33.39 18.24
N TYR A 185 5.80 32.93 16.98
CA TYR A 185 6.61 33.45 15.87
C TYR A 185 6.27 34.92 15.52
N LEU A 186 4.98 35.30 15.62
CA LEU A 186 4.52 36.68 15.37
C LEU A 186 4.80 37.66 16.52
N LYS A 187 5.17 37.17 17.71
CA LYS A 187 5.46 38.01 18.88
C LYS A 187 6.96 38.33 19.03
N ILE A 188 7.81 37.73 18.21
CA ILE A 188 9.27 37.91 18.18
C ILE A 188 9.71 38.88 17.06
N LYS A 189 8.78 39.36 16.24
CA LYS A 189 8.99 40.36 15.22
C LYS A 189 8.32 41.67 15.65
#